data_450627b2142ea330e15ad55e80369e24
#
_entry.id   450627b2142ea330e15ad55e80369e24
#
_cell.length_a   1.000
_cell.length_b   1.000
_cell.length_c   1.000
_cell.angle_alpha   90.00
_cell.angle_beta   90.00
_cell.angle_gamma   90.00
#
_symmetry.space_group_name_H-M   'P 1'
#
loop_
_entity.id
_entity.type
_entity.pdbx_description
1 polymer ?
#
loop_
_entity_poly.entity_id
_entity_poly.type
_entity_poly.pdbx_seq_one_letter_code
_entity_poly.pdbx_strand_id
1 'polypeptide(L)'
;MVSLKKDFVDNMFSVEGKVALVTGATGALGKVLAKAYGYAGAKVMMTGRNAAKLEELEAEFKAEDIDCAYITADPAKEEDVDALVKGTVAKYGEINILAVCHGFNKPQNILEQSVADWQYIMDADCKSVYV
;
A
#
# COMPACT_ATOMS: atom_id res chain seq x y z
N MET A 1 19.57 34.46 -10.22
CA MET A 1 18.35 33.74 -10.65
C MET A 1 18.77 32.29 -10.91
N VAL A 2 18.31 31.35 -10.10
CA VAL A 2 18.58 29.91 -10.33
C VAL A 2 17.69 29.48 -11.49
N SER A 3 18.28 29.18 -12.65
CA SER A 3 17.54 28.58 -13.76
C SER A 3 17.23 27.13 -13.38
N LEU A 4 15.98 26.84 -13.06
CA LEU A 4 15.51 25.47 -12.91
C LEU A 4 15.54 24.83 -14.30
N LYS A 5 16.37 23.83 -14.48
CA LYS A 5 16.39 23.08 -15.74
C LYS A 5 15.05 22.41 -15.94
N LYS A 6 14.60 22.33 -17.18
CA LYS A 6 13.33 21.67 -17.53
C LYS A 6 13.26 20.25 -16.94
N ASP A 7 14.33 19.49 -17.03
CA ASP A 7 14.44 18.14 -16.49
C ASP A 7 14.20 18.06 -14.98
N PHE A 8 14.57 19.10 -14.22
CA PHE A 8 14.29 19.17 -12.79
C PHE A 8 12.78 19.27 -12.50
N VAL A 9 12.08 20.10 -13.26
CA VAL A 9 10.63 20.28 -13.12
C VAL A 9 9.89 19.03 -13.59
N ASP A 10 10.29 18.48 -14.74
CA ASP A 10 9.68 17.28 -15.31
C ASP A 10 9.81 16.05 -14.38
N ASN A 11 10.94 15.96 -13.64
CA ASN A 11 11.20 14.86 -12.70
C ASN A 11 10.71 15.12 -11.26
N MET A 12 10.31 16.34 -10.93
CA MET A 12 9.90 16.71 -9.55
C MET A 12 8.76 15.84 -9.01
N PHE A 13 7.83 15.46 -9.86
CA PHE A 13 6.66 14.63 -9.54
C PHE A 13 6.74 13.21 -10.11
N SER A 14 7.87 12.85 -10.72
CA SER A 14 8.06 11.50 -11.26
C SER A 14 8.20 10.47 -10.15
N VAL A 15 7.49 9.37 -10.29
CA VAL A 15 7.63 8.17 -9.45
C VAL A 15 8.36 7.04 -10.16
N GLU A 16 8.90 7.31 -11.35
CA GLU A 16 9.65 6.32 -12.14
C GLU A 16 10.84 5.78 -11.36
N GLY A 17 10.96 4.46 -11.29
CA GLY A 17 11.99 3.76 -10.53
C GLY A 17 11.83 3.80 -9.00
N LYS A 18 10.86 4.53 -8.46
CA LYS A 18 10.55 4.56 -7.03
C LYS A 18 9.89 3.26 -6.59
N VAL A 19 10.00 2.96 -5.30
CA VAL A 19 9.34 1.80 -4.68
C VAL A 19 8.12 2.27 -3.90
N ALA A 20 6.95 1.84 -4.32
CA ALA A 20 5.68 2.13 -3.66
C ALA A 20 5.17 0.90 -2.91
N LEU A 21 5.02 1.02 -1.60
CA LEU A 21 4.36 0.04 -0.75
C LEU A 21 2.89 0.43 -0.59
N VAL A 22 1.98 -0.41 -1.05
CA VAL A 22 0.53 -0.14 -1.04
C VAL A 22 -0.16 -1.15 -0.12
N THR A 23 -0.71 -0.66 0.98
CA THR A 23 -1.51 -1.49 1.90
C THR A 23 -2.96 -1.55 1.45
N GLY A 24 -3.67 -2.63 1.80
CA GLY A 24 -5.04 -2.81 1.32
C GLY A 24 -5.15 -2.88 -0.22
N ALA A 25 -4.11 -3.36 -0.88
CA ALA A 25 -4.00 -3.37 -2.35
C ALA A 25 -5.11 -4.18 -3.06
N THR A 26 -5.76 -5.11 -2.36
CA THR A 26 -6.90 -5.88 -2.91
C THR A 26 -8.24 -5.15 -2.80
N GLY A 27 -8.28 -4.00 -2.13
CA GLY A 27 -9.45 -3.13 -2.06
C GLY A 27 -9.60 -2.25 -3.30
N ALA A 28 -10.78 -1.65 -3.49
CA ALA A 28 -11.09 -0.85 -4.67
C ALA A 28 -10.10 0.32 -4.87
N LEU A 29 -9.84 1.09 -3.82
CA LEU A 29 -8.89 2.22 -3.89
C LEU A 29 -7.44 1.74 -3.98
N GLY A 30 -7.06 0.76 -3.16
CA GLY A 30 -5.69 0.22 -3.15
C GLY A 30 -5.27 -0.35 -4.48
N LYS A 31 -6.15 -1.12 -5.14
CA LYS A 31 -5.90 -1.68 -6.48
C LYS A 31 -5.66 -0.58 -7.52
N VAL A 32 -6.53 0.43 -7.57
CA VAL A 32 -6.41 1.53 -8.54
C VAL A 32 -5.13 2.32 -8.32
N LEU A 33 -4.81 2.62 -7.05
CA LEU A 33 -3.61 3.38 -6.72
C LEU A 33 -2.32 2.59 -7.00
N ALA A 34 -2.29 1.30 -6.65
CA ALA A 34 -1.17 0.41 -6.97
C ALA A 34 -0.92 0.33 -8.48
N LYS A 35 -2.01 0.19 -9.26
CA LYS A 35 -1.94 0.16 -10.73
C LYS A 35 -1.46 1.49 -11.31
N ALA A 36 -1.91 2.61 -10.77
CA ALA A 36 -1.47 3.94 -11.19
C ALA A 36 0.03 4.16 -10.94
N TYR A 37 0.55 3.74 -9.79
CA TYR A 37 1.99 3.77 -9.53
C TYR A 37 2.77 2.90 -10.51
N GLY A 38 2.28 1.69 -10.80
CA GLY A 38 2.91 0.80 -11.78
C GLY A 38 2.97 1.41 -13.18
N TYR A 39 1.88 1.99 -13.66
CA TYR A 39 1.84 2.68 -14.95
C TYR A 39 2.73 3.92 -15.00
N ALA A 40 2.97 4.56 -13.86
CA ALA A 40 3.89 5.67 -13.74
C ALA A 40 5.36 5.24 -13.59
N GLY A 41 5.66 3.94 -13.74
CA GLY A 41 7.01 3.39 -13.73
C GLY A 41 7.58 3.09 -12.33
N ALA A 42 6.76 3.11 -11.29
CA ALA A 42 7.18 2.67 -9.96
C ALA A 42 7.17 1.14 -9.85
N LYS A 43 8.04 0.61 -8.99
CA LYS A 43 7.99 -0.77 -8.51
C LYS A 43 6.96 -0.85 -7.38
N VAL A 44 6.04 -1.80 -7.44
CA VAL A 44 4.90 -1.85 -6.52
C VAL A 44 4.98 -3.07 -5.62
N MET A 45 5.13 -2.83 -4.31
CA MET A 45 4.90 -3.86 -3.30
C MET A 45 3.46 -3.76 -2.79
N MET A 46 2.70 -4.82 -2.98
CA MET A 46 1.30 -4.92 -2.58
C MET A 46 1.16 -5.70 -1.28
N THR A 47 0.31 -5.26 -0.38
CA THR A 47 0.00 -6.03 0.83
C THR A 47 -1.48 -6.01 1.19
N GLY A 48 -1.88 -7.05 1.87
CA GLY A 48 -3.22 -7.29 2.37
C GLY A 48 -3.30 -8.63 3.10
N ARG A 49 -4.45 -8.95 3.66
CA ARG A 49 -4.64 -10.18 4.46
C ARG A 49 -4.98 -11.43 3.65
N ASN A 50 -5.39 -11.28 2.40
CA ASN A 50 -5.84 -12.40 1.56
C ASN A 50 -4.80 -12.71 0.48
N ALA A 51 -4.04 -13.77 0.70
CA ALA A 51 -2.98 -14.21 -0.20
C ALA A 51 -3.48 -14.54 -1.62
N ALA A 52 -4.61 -15.25 -1.75
CA ALA A 52 -5.14 -15.63 -3.05
C ALA A 52 -5.51 -14.41 -3.90
N LYS A 53 -6.14 -13.38 -3.30
CA LYS A 53 -6.45 -12.14 -4.01
C LYS A 53 -5.19 -11.34 -4.39
N LEU A 54 -4.14 -11.40 -3.57
CA LEU A 54 -2.87 -10.75 -3.88
C LEU A 54 -2.15 -11.45 -5.03
N GLU A 55 -2.20 -12.79 -5.07
CA GLU A 55 -1.64 -13.58 -6.16
C GLU A 55 -2.35 -13.31 -7.49
N GLU A 56 -3.69 -13.26 -7.49
CA GLU A 56 -4.48 -12.87 -8.67
C GLU A 56 -4.12 -11.45 -9.14
N LEU A 57 -3.97 -10.52 -8.19
CA LEU A 57 -3.64 -9.14 -8.49
C LEU A 57 -2.21 -9.01 -9.05
N GLU A 58 -1.25 -9.75 -8.51
CA GLU A 58 0.11 -9.79 -9.03
C GLU A 58 0.14 -10.34 -10.46
N ALA A 59 -0.60 -11.41 -10.73
CA ALA A 59 -0.69 -11.97 -12.08
C ALA A 59 -1.31 -10.97 -13.07
N GLU A 60 -2.36 -10.27 -12.66
CA GLU A 60 -2.99 -9.20 -13.47
C GLU A 60 -1.98 -8.10 -13.80
N PHE A 61 -1.25 -7.59 -12.80
CA PHE A 61 -0.32 -6.49 -12.98
C PHE A 61 0.91 -6.88 -13.81
N LYS A 62 1.41 -8.11 -13.63
CA LYS A 62 2.50 -8.64 -14.46
C LYS A 62 2.10 -8.81 -15.93
N ALA A 63 0.83 -9.15 -16.20
CA ALA A 63 0.31 -9.23 -17.56
C ALA A 63 0.24 -7.86 -18.27
N GLU A 64 0.32 -6.78 -17.50
CA GLU A 64 0.34 -5.39 -17.99
C GLU A 64 1.75 -4.76 -17.87
N ASP A 65 2.80 -5.57 -17.76
CA ASP A 65 4.21 -5.18 -17.65
C ASP A 65 4.53 -4.29 -16.42
N ILE A 66 3.74 -4.39 -15.35
CA ILE A 66 4.00 -3.69 -14.09
C ILE A 66 4.98 -4.51 -13.24
N ASP A 67 6.08 -3.89 -12.82
CA ASP A 67 7.02 -4.50 -11.84
C ASP A 67 6.37 -4.48 -10.45
N CYS A 68 5.82 -5.62 -10.05
CA CYS A 68 5.12 -5.77 -8.79
C CYS A 68 5.48 -7.07 -8.06
N ALA A 69 5.21 -7.05 -6.76
CA ALA A 69 5.26 -8.22 -5.89
C ALA A 69 4.25 -8.04 -4.76
N TYR A 70 4.01 -9.09 -4.00
CA TYR A 70 3.20 -8.99 -2.81
C TYR A 70 3.82 -9.70 -1.61
N ILE A 71 3.44 -9.23 -0.43
CA ILE A 71 3.67 -9.90 0.86
C ILE A 71 2.35 -9.84 1.63
N THR A 72 1.87 -10.99 2.09
CA THR A 72 0.68 -11.05 2.93
C THR A 72 1.03 -10.55 4.33
N ALA A 73 0.29 -9.56 4.82
CA ALA A 73 0.47 -9.01 6.16
C ALA A 73 -0.86 -8.47 6.71
N ASP A 74 -1.02 -8.57 8.02
CA ASP A 74 -2.05 -7.88 8.78
C ASP A 74 -1.45 -6.58 9.36
N PRO A 75 -1.87 -5.40 8.91
CA PRO A 75 -1.27 -4.15 9.37
C PRO A 75 -1.53 -3.85 10.85
N ALA A 76 -2.42 -4.58 11.50
CA ALA A 76 -2.63 -4.48 12.94
C ALA A 76 -1.60 -5.26 13.78
N LYS A 77 -0.71 -6.03 13.12
CA LYS A 77 0.30 -6.85 13.76
C LYS A 77 1.71 -6.34 13.45
N GLU A 78 2.41 -5.89 14.48
CA GLU A 78 3.77 -5.36 14.37
C GLU A 78 4.74 -6.34 13.69
N GLU A 79 4.65 -7.62 14.02
CA GLU A 79 5.50 -8.67 13.43
C GLU A 79 5.31 -8.80 11.92
N ASP A 80 4.06 -8.71 11.46
CA ASP A 80 3.71 -8.77 10.04
C ASP A 80 4.21 -7.52 9.30
N VAL A 81 4.09 -6.35 9.93
CA VAL A 81 4.59 -5.07 9.38
C VAL A 81 6.12 -5.09 9.27
N ASP A 82 6.80 -5.54 10.29
CA ASP A 82 8.26 -5.73 10.30
C ASP A 82 8.72 -6.66 9.16
N ALA A 83 8.04 -7.79 9.00
CA ALA A 83 8.33 -8.74 7.92
C ALA A 83 8.06 -8.13 6.53
N LEU A 84 6.98 -7.36 6.39
CA LEU A 84 6.62 -6.65 5.16
C LEU A 84 7.70 -5.63 4.76
N VAL A 85 8.12 -4.79 5.70
CA VAL A 85 9.16 -3.77 5.46
C VAL A 85 10.48 -4.43 5.09
N LYS A 86 10.93 -5.42 5.86
CA LYS A 86 12.16 -6.16 5.59
C LYS A 86 12.13 -6.86 4.23
N GLY A 87 11.01 -7.51 3.91
CA GLY A 87 10.83 -8.20 2.63
C GLY A 87 10.78 -7.23 1.44
N THR A 88 10.17 -6.06 1.61
CA THR A 88 10.15 -5.01 0.57
C THR A 88 11.56 -4.49 0.30
N VAL A 89 12.30 -4.16 1.36
CA VAL A 89 13.68 -3.68 1.24
C VAL A 89 14.61 -4.76 0.68
N ALA A 90 14.45 -6.02 1.07
CA ALA A 90 15.23 -7.13 0.52
C ALA A 90 15.00 -7.31 -0.98
N LYS A 91 13.77 -7.08 -1.47
CA LYS A 91 13.42 -7.23 -2.88
C LYS A 91 13.80 -6.02 -3.73
N TYR A 92 13.50 -4.81 -3.27
CA TYR A 92 13.58 -3.58 -4.06
C TYR A 92 14.63 -2.58 -3.59
N GLY A 93 15.26 -2.81 -2.44
CA GLY A 93 16.35 -2.00 -1.88
C GLY A 93 15.89 -0.89 -0.95
N GLU A 94 14.72 -0.30 -1.19
CA GLU A 94 14.20 0.85 -0.43
C GLU A 94 12.67 0.90 -0.45
N ILE A 95 12.09 1.84 0.31
CA ILE A 95 10.69 2.24 0.23
C ILE A 95 10.67 3.76 0.12
N ASN A 96 10.14 4.27 -0.98
CA ASN A 96 10.07 5.72 -1.23
C ASN A 96 8.66 6.28 -0.99
N ILE A 97 7.63 5.44 -1.19
CA ILE A 97 6.23 5.83 -1.12
C ILE A 97 5.49 4.79 -0.28
N LEU A 98 4.76 5.25 0.72
CA LEU A 98 3.81 4.45 1.48
C LEU A 98 2.39 4.94 1.18
N ALA A 99 1.58 4.07 0.58
CA ALA A 99 0.17 4.34 0.31
C ALA A 99 -0.71 3.48 1.23
N VAL A 100 -1.28 4.10 2.24
CA VAL A 100 -2.15 3.43 3.21
C VAL A 100 -3.59 3.44 2.70
N CYS A 101 -4.06 2.27 2.20
CA CYS A 101 -5.40 2.08 1.65
C CYS A 101 -6.20 1.01 2.39
N HIS A 102 -5.65 0.43 3.46
CA HIS A 102 -6.41 -0.47 4.32
C HIS A 102 -7.29 0.33 5.28
N GLY A 103 -8.36 -0.27 5.70
CA GLY A 103 -9.27 0.29 6.67
C GLY A 103 -10.45 -0.65 6.89
N PHE A 104 -11.23 -0.38 7.91
CA PHE A 104 -12.43 -1.13 8.23
C PHE A 104 -13.53 -0.20 8.72
N ASN A 105 -14.70 -0.32 8.13
CA ASN A 105 -15.89 0.40 8.60
C ASN A 105 -17.01 -0.59 8.90
N LYS A 106 -17.65 -0.43 10.05
CA LYS A 106 -18.83 -1.16 10.48
C LYS A 106 -19.95 -0.14 10.84
N PRO A 107 -20.73 0.30 9.84
CA PRO A 107 -21.82 1.24 10.11
C PRO A 107 -22.82 0.66 11.11
N GLN A 108 -23.01 1.34 12.21
CA GLN A 108 -23.95 0.97 13.28
C GLN A 108 -24.57 2.23 13.88
N ASN A 109 -25.77 2.06 14.45
CA ASN A 109 -26.34 3.10 15.29
C ASN A 109 -25.44 3.32 16.52
N ILE A 110 -25.14 4.56 16.85
CA ILE A 110 -24.27 4.90 17.98
C ILE A 110 -24.75 4.33 19.31
N LEU A 111 -26.05 4.15 19.48
CA LEU A 111 -26.63 3.56 20.69
C LEU A 111 -26.47 2.03 20.78
N GLU A 112 -26.11 1.39 19.66
CA GLU A 112 -25.93 -0.06 19.54
C GLU A 112 -24.47 -0.47 19.42
N GLN A 113 -23.59 0.50 19.11
CA GLN A 113 -22.17 0.25 18.93
C GLN A 113 -21.52 -0.11 20.27
N SER A 114 -20.91 -1.30 20.32
CA SER A 114 -20.14 -1.71 21.49
C SER A 114 -18.77 -1.02 21.53
N VAL A 115 -18.20 -0.90 22.75
CA VAL A 115 -16.81 -0.42 22.92
C VAL A 115 -15.81 -1.31 22.16
N ALA A 116 -16.09 -2.60 22.09
CA ALA A 116 -15.23 -3.53 21.34
C ALA A 116 -15.27 -3.27 19.82
N ASP A 117 -16.44 -2.98 19.26
CA ASP A 117 -16.55 -2.59 17.84
C ASP A 117 -15.82 -1.28 17.56
N TRP A 118 -15.97 -0.30 18.45
CA TRP A 118 -15.25 0.97 18.34
C TRP A 118 -13.74 0.75 18.41
N GLN A 119 -13.26 -0.03 19.38
CA GLN A 119 -11.84 -0.34 19.54
C GLN A 119 -11.29 -1.05 18.28
N TYR A 120 -12.04 -1.99 17.73
CA TYR A 120 -11.64 -2.70 16.51
C TYR A 120 -11.47 -1.75 15.32
N ILE A 121 -12.36 -0.78 15.14
CA ILE A 121 -12.25 0.24 14.09
C ILE A 121 -11.00 1.12 14.32
N MET A 122 -10.79 1.56 15.57
CA MET A 122 -9.61 2.36 15.92
C MET A 122 -8.30 1.60 15.70
N ASP A 123 -8.25 0.32 16.02
CA ASP A 123 -7.09 -0.51 15.78
C ASP A 123 -6.84 -0.71 14.26
N ALA A 124 -7.90 -0.88 13.49
CA ALA A 124 -7.79 -1.10 12.04
C ALA A 124 -7.44 0.17 11.25
N ASP A 125 -7.91 1.35 11.65
CA ASP A 125 -7.81 2.57 10.85
C ASP A 125 -6.80 3.58 11.42
N CYS A 126 -6.52 3.51 12.70
CA CYS A 126 -5.67 4.47 13.39
C CYS A 126 -4.36 3.85 13.86
N LYS A 127 -4.44 2.83 14.72
CA LYS A 127 -3.26 2.17 15.27
C LYS A 127 -2.43 1.47 14.19
N SER A 128 -3.08 0.81 13.25
CA SER A 128 -2.41 0.08 12.16
C SER A 128 -1.60 0.97 11.21
N VAL A 129 -1.87 2.28 11.20
CA VAL A 129 -1.08 3.27 10.45
C VAL A 129 0.16 3.71 11.21
N TYR A 130 0.11 3.62 12.54
CA TYR A 130 1.22 3.98 13.43
C TYR A 130 2.24 2.84 13.57
N VAL A 131 1.80 1.60 13.59
CA VAL A 131 2.66 0.41 13.70
C VAL A 131 3.46 0.21 12.41
#